data_a8409ed1e0c1e518ad7c6ba3c7ced10a
#
_entry.id   a8409ed1e0c1e518ad7c6ba3c7ced10a
#
_cell.length_a   1.000
_cell.length_b   1.000
_cell.length_c   1.000
_cell.angle_alpha   90.00
_cell.angle_beta   90.00
_cell.angle_gamma   90.00
#
_symmetry.space_group_name_H-M   'P 1'
#
loop_
_entity.id
_entity.type
_entity.pdbx_description
1 polymer ?
#
loop_
_entity_poly.entity_id
_entity_poly.type
_entity_poly.pdbx_seq_one_letter_code
_entity_poly.pdbx_strand_id
1 'polypeptide(L)'
;MSRGLGDVYKRQDGWWTHDTLPKLNYEASRDLYDKILEIGKKWVSAPYNVDGWRLDVAADLGHSNEFNHQFWKDFRKAVKEANPNAIILAEHYGNPESWLQGDEWDTVMNYDAFMEPLTWFLTGMEKHSDEYIPEKKGKVDDFEGAMRHFMASFQTSQLQCAMNELSNHDHSRFLTRTNGTVGRVETHGSEAAEYGVNFGIFREAVVVQMTWPGAPTVYYGDEAGVCGFTDPDNRRTYPWGKEDVVLVDFHRDMIRIHKENEALRTGSLKLLQGEKDILCYGRFNRTQQFVVILNNSDEKKEITKEVWSIGIPKNCKMERLIITTEAGYSPV
;
A
#
# COMPACT_ATOMS: atom_id res chain seq x y z
N MET A 1 -16.94 29.76 -43.07
CA MET A 1 -17.40 29.28 -41.76
C MET A 1 -16.28 28.46 -41.13
N SER A 2 -15.69 28.99 -40.11
CA SER A 2 -14.78 28.26 -39.27
C SER A 2 -15.56 27.11 -38.63
N ARG A 3 -15.41 25.90 -39.12
CA ARG A 3 -15.83 24.68 -38.41
C ARG A 3 -14.80 24.47 -37.31
N GLY A 4 -15.02 25.26 -36.36
CA GLY A 4 -14.19 25.70 -35.38
C GLY A 4 -13.79 24.67 -34.35
N LEU A 5 -12.94 25.14 -33.53
CA LEU A 5 -12.52 24.65 -32.25
C LEU A 5 -13.61 23.84 -31.46
N GLY A 6 -14.89 24.15 -31.65
CA GLY A 6 -15.98 23.40 -31.02
C GLY A 6 -16.14 21.94 -31.50
N ASP A 7 -15.69 21.58 -32.71
CA ASP A 7 -15.71 20.17 -33.16
C ASP A 7 -14.47 19.40 -32.65
N VAL A 8 -13.39 20.10 -32.37
CA VAL A 8 -12.20 19.48 -31.75
C VAL A 8 -12.49 19.15 -30.29
N TYR A 9 -13.09 20.07 -29.56
CA TYR A 9 -13.50 19.83 -28.15
C TYR A 9 -14.56 18.73 -27.99
N LYS A 10 -15.46 18.58 -28.95
CA LYS A 10 -16.47 17.52 -28.93
C LYS A 10 -15.92 16.12 -29.23
N ARG A 11 -14.67 16.02 -29.70
CA ARG A 11 -13.97 14.77 -30.02
C ARG A 11 -12.82 14.46 -29.07
N GLN A 12 -12.60 15.31 -28.07
CA GLN A 12 -11.57 15.10 -27.07
C GLN A 12 -12.04 14.05 -26.08
N ASP A 13 -11.33 12.93 -26.00
CA ASP A 13 -11.51 11.96 -24.95
C ASP A 13 -10.85 12.46 -23.66
N GLY A 14 -11.51 12.24 -22.55
CA GLY A 14 -11.04 12.64 -21.22
C GLY A 14 -11.05 11.47 -20.24
N TRP A 15 -10.15 11.47 -19.30
CA TRP A 15 -10.14 10.51 -18.21
C TRP A 15 -11.48 10.58 -17.47
N TRP A 16 -12.18 9.44 -17.38
CA TRP A 16 -13.49 9.30 -16.74
C TRP A 16 -14.52 10.36 -17.19
N THR A 17 -14.49 10.74 -18.47
CA THR A 17 -15.37 11.76 -19.08
C THR A 17 -15.16 13.21 -18.60
N HIS A 18 -14.04 13.49 -17.92
CA HIS A 18 -13.73 14.87 -17.50
C HIS A 18 -13.08 15.67 -18.64
N ASP A 19 -13.75 16.70 -19.10
CA ASP A 19 -13.27 17.59 -20.18
C ASP A 19 -11.94 18.31 -19.86
N THR A 20 -11.63 18.44 -18.57
CA THR A 20 -10.40 19.08 -18.06
C THR A 20 -9.20 18.15 -17.97
N LEU A 21 -9.39 16.85 -18.18
CA LEU A 21 -8.37 15.80 -18.10
C LEU A 21 -8.23 15.08 -19.45
N PRO A 22 -7.61 15.72 -20.48
CA PRO A 22 -7.53 15.13 -21.80
C PRO A 22 -6.69 13.85 -21.81
N LYS A 23 -7.23 12.79 -22.41
CA LYS A 23 -6.55 11.53 -22.61
C LYS A 23 -5.71 11.58 -23.88
N LEU A 24 -4.43 11.22 -23.76
CA LEU A 24 -3.53 11.20 -24.90
C LEU A 24 -3.89 10.05 -25.85
N ASN A 25 -3.89 10.34 -27.16
CA ASN A 25 -4.24 9.34 -28.17
C ASN A 25 -3.00 8.61 -28.68
N TYR A 26 -2.53 7.63 -27.92
CA TYR A 26 -1.39 6.79 -28.27
C TYR A 26 -1.65 5.91 -29.50
N GLU A 27 -2.90 5.50 -29.75
CA GLU A 27 -3.27 4.62 -30.86
C GLU A 27 -3.16 5.32 -32.20
N ALA A 28 -3.54 6.61 -32.27
CA ALA A 28 -3.50 7.37 -33.50
C ALA A 28 -2.16 8.11 -33.74
N SER A 29 -1.26 8.13 -32.76
CA SER A 29 0.02 8.85 -32.88
C SER A 29 1.21 7.95 -32.53
N ARG A 30 1.82 7.39 -33.58
CA ARG A 30 3.02 6.56 -33.43
C ARG A 30 4.19 7.35 -32.85
N ASP A 31 4.33 8.63 -33.24
CA ASP A 31 5.39 9.49 -32.71
C ASP A 31 5.26 9.71 -31.21
N LEU A 32 4.02 9.90 -30.72
CA LEU A 32 3.75 10.00 -29.28
C LEU A 32 4.07 8.69 -28.56
N TYR A 33 3.60 7.56 -29.11
CA TYR A 33 3.87 6.25 -28.59
C TYR A 33 5.37 6.00 -28.39
N ASP A 34 6.14 6.17 -29.47
CA ASP A 34 7.59 5.96 -29.45
C ASP A 34 8.29 6.94 -28.49
N LYS A 35 7.79 8.19 -28.41
CA LYS A 35 8.34 9.18 -27.50
C LYS A 35 8.17 8.82 -26.02
N ILE A 36 7.05 8.22 -25.65
CA ILE A 36 6.84 7.77 -24.27
C ILE A 36 7.75 6.58 -23.94
N LEU A 37 7.95 5.65 -24.88
CA LEU A 37 8.92 4.57 -24.68
C LEU A 37 10.35 5.09 -24.52
N GLU A 38 10.76 6.11 -25.32
CA GLU A 38 12.04 6.78 -25.15
C GLU A 38 12.19 7.44 -23.76
N ILE A 39 11.14 8.09 -23.26
CA ILE A 39 11.13 8.67 -21.90
C ILE A 39 11.30 7.57 -20.85
N GLY A 40 10.58 6.45 -21.00
CA GLY A 40 10.71 5.29 -20.14
C GLY A 40 12.15 4.79 -20.03
N LYS A 41 12.85 4.67 -21.16
CA LYS A 41 14.26 4.27 -21.23
C LYS A 41 15.20 5.32 -20.64
N LYS A 42 14.96 6.59 -20.98
CA LYS A 42 15.84 7.70 -20.61
C LYS A 42 16.08 7.80 -19.11
N TRP A 43 15.02 7.76 -18.32
CA TRP A 43 15.12 7.98 -16.87
C TRP A 43 15.78 6.83 -16.12
N VAL A 44 15.64 5.61 -16.60
CA VAL A 44 16.31 4.44 -16.00
C VAL A 44 17.75 4.25 -16.47
N SER A 45 18.20 5.11 -17.40
CA SER A 45 19.55 5.10 -17.99
C SER A 45 20.42 6.22 -17.40
N ALA A 46 21.76 6.13 -17.64
CA ALA A 46 22.68 7.21 -17.29
C ALA A 46 22.32 8.51 -18.05
N PRO A 47 22.46 9.69 -17.43
CA PRO A 47 23.02 9.94 -16.09
C PRO A 47 22.00 9.84 -14.94
N TYR A 48 20.72 9.62 -15.24
CA TYR A 48 19.63 9.68 -14.25
C TYR A 48 19.58 8.45 -13.36
N ASN A 49 19.63 7.25 -13.95
CA ASN A 49 19.69 5.94 -13.26
C ASN A 49 18.61 5.80 -12.17
N VAL A 50 17.36 6.21 -12.42
CA VAL A 50 16.27 5.97 -11.49
C VAL A 50 15.98 4.47 -11.43
N ASP A 51 15.50 3.98 -10.27
CA ASP A 51 15.32 2.56 -9.99
C ASP A 51 14.05 1.97 -10.63
N GLY A 52 13.20 2.78 -11.23
CA GLY A 52 11.99 2.29 -11.89
C GLY A 52 10.93 3.35 -12.10
N TRP A 53 9.71 2.87 -12.38
CA TRP A 53 8.54 3.69 -12.69
C TRP A 53 7.36 3.32 -11.79
N ARG A 54 6.68 4.32 -11.26
CA ARG A 54 5.29 4.22 -10.82
C ARG A 54 4.41 4.79 -11.91
N LEU A 55 3.49 3.98 -12.40
CA LEU A 55 2.62 4.30 -13.54
C LEU A 55 1.25 4.73 -13.01
N ASP A 56 0.87 5.95 -13.34
CA ASP A 56 -0.40 6.54 -12.96
C ASP A 56 -1.54 5.97 -13.80
N VAL A 57 -2.64 5.56 -13.17
CA VAL A 57 -3.86 5.07 -13.82
C VAL A 57 -3.57 4.06 -14.95
N ALA A 58 -2.64 3.16 -14.73
CA ALA A 58 -2.02 2.35 -15.77
C ALA A 58 -3.01 1.46 -16.55
N ALA A 59 -4.04 0.95 -15.88
CA ALA A 59 -5.04 0.08 -16.50
C ALA A 59 -5.94 0.78 -17.53
N ASP A 60 -6.08 2.10 -17.42
CA ASP A 60 -6.98 2.89 -18.28
C ASP A 60 -6.27 3.58 -19.45
N LEU A 61 -4.97 3.34 -19.65
CA LEU A 61 -4.25 3.87 -20.78
C LEU A 61 -4.75 3.27 -22.11
N GLY A 62 -4.90 4.11 -23.14
CA GLY A 62 -5.44 3.69 -24.45
C GLY A 62 -6.97 3.65 -24.47
N HIS A 63 -7.55 3.08 -25.52
CA HIS A 63 -8.99 3.03 -25.76
C HIS A 63 -9.52 1.58 -25.84
N SER A 64 -8.64 0.59 -25.74
CA SER A 64 -8.99 -0.83 -25.67
C SER A 64 -8.06 -1.59 -24.74
N ASN A 65 -8.55 -2.69 -24.18
CA ASN A 65 -7.73 -3.55 -23.32
C ASN A 65 -6.54 -4.15 -24.12
N GLU A 66 -6.77 -4.55 -25.35
CA GLU A 66 -5.74 -5.11 -26.23
C GLU A 66 -4.61 -4.11 -26.45
N PHE A 67 -4.95 -2.84 -26.69
CA PHE A 67 -3.94 -1.79 -26.84
C PHE A 67 -3.21 -1.53 -25.53
N ASN A 68 -3.92 -1.46 -24.40
CA ASN A 68 -3.34 -1.26 -23.08
C ASN A 68 -2.28 -2.32 -22.80
N HIS A 69 -2.62 -3.60 -22.91
CA HIS A 69 -1.68 -4.71 -22.71
C HIS A 69 -0.48 -4.65 -23.67
N GLN A 70 -0.70 -4.35 -24.96
CA GLN A 70 0.40 -4.24 -25.90
C GLN A 70 1.35 -3.08 -25.56
N PHE A 71 0.79 -1.93 -25.16
CA PHE A 71 1.59 -0.79 -24.74
C PHE A 71 2.49 -1.12 -23.55
N TRP A 72 1.96 -1.77 -22.51
CA TRP A 72 2.74 -2.13 -21.33
C TRP A 72 3.79 -3.19 -21.60
N LYS A 73 3.57 -4.10 -22.54
CA LYS A 73 4.60 -5.05 -23.02
C LYS A 73 5.75 -4.32 -23.70
N ASP A 74 5.45 -3.39 -24.58
CA ASP A 74 6.46 -2.60 -25.26
C ASP A 74 7.19 -1.64 -24.31
N PHE A 75 6.48 -1.06 -23.34
CA PHE A 75 7.07 -0.23 -22.29
C PHE A 75 8.02 -1.05 -21.42
N ARG A 76 7.57 -2.22 -20.94
CA ARG A 76 8.44 -3.13 -20.19
C ARG A 76 9.68 -3.50 -20.98
N LYS A 77 9.52 -3.91 -22.23
CA LYS A 77 10.65 -4.25 -23.08
C LYS A 77 11.64 -3.10 -23.16
N ALA A 78 11.18 -1.90 -23.45
CA ALA A 78 12.01 -0.72 -23.55
C ALA A 78 12.76 -0.40 -22.24
N VAL A 79 12.07 -0.43 -21.10
CA VAL A 79 12.65 -0.17 -19.77
C VAL A 79 13.67 -1.25 -19.38
N LYS A 80 13.33 -2.53 -19.53
CA LYS A 80 14.19 -3.65 -19.12
C LYS A 80 15.41 -3.83 -20.02
N GLU A 81 15.34 -3.47 -21.31
CA GLU A 81 16.50 -3.39 -22.20
C GLU A 81 17.49 -2.31 -21.76
N ALA A 82 17.00 -1.19 -21.23
CA ALA A 82 17.83 -0.09 -20.74
C ALA A 82 18.39 -0.37 -19.33
N ASN A 83 17.56 -0.90 -18.44
CA ASN A 83 17.94 -1.30 -17.08
C ASN A 83 17.13 -2.52 -16.64
N PRO A 84 17.71 -3.73 -16.68
CA PRO A 84 16.98 -4.97 -16.33
C PRO A 84 16.53 -5.01 -14.85
N ASN A 85 17.15 -4.20 -13.98
CA ASN A 85 16.81 -4.13 -12.56
C ASN A 85 15.76 -3.06 -12.24
N ALA A 86 15.38 -2.20 -13.21
CA ALA A 86 14.36 -1.18 -12.98
C ALA A 86 13.00 -1.82 -12.71
N ILE A 87 12.32 -1.40 -11.63
CA ILE A 87 10.98 -1.88 -11.29
C ILE A 87 9.91 -1.13 -12.10
N ILE A 88 8.86 -1.83 -12.48
CA ILE A 88 7.64 -1.26 -13.09
C ILE A 88 6.47 -1.55 -12.15
N LEU A 89 6.04 -0.53 -11.44
CA LEU A 89 4.98 -0.58 -10.45
C LEU A 89 3.79 0.24 -10.95
N ALA A 90 2.61 -0.36 -11.02
CA ALA A 90 1.42 0.33 -11.49
C ALA A 90 0.50 0.76 -10.34
N GLU A 91 -0.13 1.91 -10.50
CA GLU A 91 -1.35 2.21 -9.78
C GLU A 91 -2.50 1.44 -10.43
N HIS A 92 -3.16 0.62 -9.63
CA HIS A 92 -4.32 -0.16 -10.07
C HIS A 92 -5.18 -0.54 -8.88
N TYR A 93 -6.48 -0.37 -9.03
CA TYR A 93 -7.51 -0.88 -8.13
C TYR A 93 -8.12 -2.16 -8.72
N GLY A 94 -8.38 -3.15 -7.90
CA GLY A 94 -8.95 -4.42 -8.31
C GLY A 94 -7.90 -5.48 -8.67
N ASN A 95 -8.29 -6.47 -9.47
CA ASN A 95 -7.45 -7.62 -9.77
C ASN A 95 -6.39 -7.31 -10.83
N PRO A 96 -5.08 -7.29 -10.48
CA PRO A 96 -4.01 -6.98 -11.40
C PRO A 96 -3.52 -8.20 -12.21
N GLU A 97 -4.10 -9.38 -12.05
CA GLU A 97 -3.58 -10.66 -12.55
C GLU A 97 -3.25 -10.63 -14.05
N SER A 98 -4.07 -9.98 -14.88
CA SER A 98 -3.86 -9.94 -16.33
C SER A 98 -2.59 -9.21 -16.74
N TRP A 99 -2.14 -8.22 -15.97
CA TRP A 99 -0.89 -7.46 -16.21
C TRP A 99 0.33 -8.05 -15.49
N LEU A 100 0.13 -9.00 -14.58
CA LEU A 100 1.18 -9.61 -13.79
C LEU A 100 1.64 -10.96 -14.35
N GLN A 101 1.52 -11.16 -15.69
CA GLN A 101 1.95 -12.40 -16.35
C GLN A 101 3.47 -12.46 -16.60
N GLY A 102 4.22 -11.44 -16.24
CA GLY A 102 5.69 -11.36 -16.32
C GLY A 102 6.19 -10.58 -17.54
N ASP A 103 5.31 -10.10 -18.39
CA ASP A 103 5.63 -9.39 -19.62
C ASP A 103 5.16 -7.91 -19.62
N GLU A 104 4.51 -7.46 -18.54
CA GLU A 104 4.02 -6.08 -18.37
C GLU A 104 4.53 -5.47 -17.08
N TRP A 105 3.71 -5.36 -16.02
CA TRP A 105 4.11 -4.80 -14.73
C TRP A 105 4.86 -5.81 -13.87
N ASP A 106 5.76 -5.34 -13.02
CA ASP A 106 6.40 -6.17 -12.01
C ASP A 106 5.50 -6.34 -10.79
N THR A 107 4.74 -5.29 -10.43
CA THR A 107 3.88 -5.24 -9.24
C THR A 107 2.96 -4.03 -9.29
N VAL A 108 2.17 -3.84 -8.22
CA VAL A 108 1.23 -2.71 -8.08
C VAL A 108 1.31 -2.04 -6.70
N MET A 109 0.72 -0.85 -6.57
CA MET A 109 0.32 -0.31 -5.28
C MET A 109 -0.69 -1.26 -4.65
N ASN A 110 -0.40 -1.76 -3.45
CA ASN A 110 -1.11 -2.91 -2.88
C ASN A 110 -2.37 -2.49 -2.10
N TYR A 111 -3.36 -1.97 -2.82
CA TYR A 111 -4.61 -1.52 -2.23
C TYR A 111 -5.45 -2.69 -1.69
N ASP A 112 -5.80 -3.62 -2.57
CA ASP A 112 -6.75 -4.69 -2.26
C ASP A 112 -6.13 -5.81 -1.40
N ALA A 113 -4.86 -6.17 -1.65
CA ALA A 113 -4.19 -7.23 -0.90
C ALA A 113 -3.42 -6.73 0.34
N PHE A 114 -3.62 -5.46 0.75
CA PHE A 114 -3.00 -4.91 1.95
C PHE A 114 -3.80 -3.76 2.57
N MET A 115 -3.84 -2.58 1.91
CA MET A 115 -4.29 -1.35 2.55
C MET A 115 -5.76 -1.40 2.98
N GLU A 116 -6.66 -1.79 2.08
CA GLU A 116 -8.10 -1.78 2.37
C GLU A 116 -8.51 -2.80 3.43
N PRO A 117 -8.14 -4.10 3.35
CA PRO A 117 -8.50 -5.05 4.39
C PRO A 117 -7.95 -4.68 5.75
N LEU A 118 -6.70 -4.15 5.80
CA LEU A 118 -6.08 -3.72 7.06
C LEU A 118 -6.80 -2.49 7.64
N THR A 119 -7.17 -1.54 6.80
CA THR A 119 -7.92 -0.35 7.22
C THR A 119 -9.26 -0.74 7.85
N TRP A 120 -10.05 -1.58 7.17
CA TRP A 120 -11.32 -2.06 7.69
C TRP A 120 -11.18 -2.82 9.00
N PHE A 121 -10.21 -3.74 9.07
CA PHE A 121 -9.96 -4.56 10.25
C PHE A 121 -9.59 -3.72 11.48
N LEU A 122 -8.65 -2.78 11.33
CA LEU A 122 -8.14 -2.01 12.45
C LEU A 122 -9.05 -0.84 12.85
N THR A 123 -9.70 -0.20 11.88
CA THR A 123 -10.41 1.06 12.12
C THR A 123 -11.93 1.00 11.89
N GLY A 124 -12.40 0.11 11.04
CA GLY A 124 -13.79 0.13 10.56
C GLY A 124 -14.06 1.24 9.54
N MET A 125 -13.02 1.98 9.11
CA MET A 125 -13.13 3.08 8.15
C MET A 125 -12.79 2.65 6.73
N GLU A 126 -13.40 3.32 5.78
CA GLU A 126 -13.01 3.30 4.37
C GLU A 126 -11.75 4.18 4.15
N LYS A 127 -10.96 3.88 3.12
CA LYS A 127 -9.66 4.53 2.85
C LYS A 127 -9.68 6.05 2.65
N HIS A 128 -10.78 6.61 2.17
CA HIS A 128 -10.96 8.07 2.03
C HIS A 128 -11.65 8.71 3.25
N SER A 129 -12.02 7.92 4.25
CA SER A 129 -12.89 8.33 5.35
C SER A 129 -14.31 8.70 4.93
N ASP A 130 -14.79 8.16 3.81
CA ASP A 130 -16.13 8.43 3.32
C ASP A 130 -17.20 7.53 3.99
N GLU A 131 -16.78 6.41 4.60
CA GLU A 131 -17.67 5.46 5.26
C GLU A 131 -17.05 4.88 6.54
N TYR A 132 -17.89 4.67 7.55
CA TYR A 132 -17.54 3.95 8.79
C TYR A 132 -18.51 2.81 9.03
N ILE A 133 -17.98 1.58 9.08
CA ILE A 133 -18.74 0.35 9.37
C ILE A 133 -18.12 -0.33 10.58
N PRO A 134 -18.64 -0.03 11.81
CA PRO A 134 -18.04 -0.55 13.05
C PRO A 134 -18.02 -2.08 13.12
N GLU A 135 -18.95 -2.75 12.43
CA GLU A 135 -19.03 -4.21 12.37
C GLU A 135 -17.85 -4.85 11.62
N LYS A 136 -17.13 -4.10 10.80
CA LYS A 136 -15.91 -4.58 10.12
C LYS A 136 -14.68 -4.51 11.02
N LYS A 137 -14.69 -3.62 12.03
CA LYS A 137 -13.58 -3.50 12.98
C LYS A 137 -13.44 -4.80 13.79
N GLY A 138 -12.22 -5.31 13.85
CA GLY A 138 -11.89 -6.52 14.59
C GLY A 138 -12.38 -7.84 13.96
N LYS A 139 -13.02 -7.80 12.78
CA LYS A 139 -13.47 -9.01 12.06
C LYS A 139 -12.29 -9.69 11.36
N VAL A 140 -11.62 -10.56 12.09
CA VAL A 140 -10.44 -11.26 11.59
C VAL A 140 -10.76 -12.19 10.42
N ASP A 141 -11.92 -12.85 10.41
CA ASP A 141 -12.31 -13.75 9.32
C ASP A 141 -12.48 -13.00 7.99
N ASP A 142 -13.08 -11.80 8.04
CA ASP A 142 -13.25 -10.93 6.86
C ASP A 142 -11.87 -10.46 6.35
N PHE A 143 -10.98 -10.05 7.26
CA PHE A 143 -9.60 -9.67 6.93
C PHE A 143 -8.83 -10.83 6.30
N GLU A 144 -8.81 -12.00 6.95
CA GLU A 144 -8.11 -13.18 6.44
C GLU A 144 -8.67 -13.64 5.09
N GLY A 145 -10.00 -13.61 4.93
CA GLY A 145 -10.67 -13.95 3.68
C GLY A 145 -10.28 -13.03 2.55
N ALA A 146 -10.32 -11.71 2.76
CA ALA A 146 -9.92 -10.70 1.79
C ALA A 146 -8.43 -10.83 1.41
N MET A 147 -7.54 -10.94 2.42
CA MET A 147 -6.10 -11.11 2.17
C MET A 147 -5.80 -12.36 1.34
N ARG A 148 -6.42 -13.51 1.67
CA ARG A 148 -6.23 -14.74 0.88
C ARG A 148 -6.72 -14.61 -0.55
N HIS A 149 -7.87 -13.96 -0.73
CA HIS A 149 -8.47 -13.76 -2.05
C HIS A 149 -7.57 -12.88 -2.93
N PHE A 150 -7.22 -11.69 -2.46
CA PHE A 150 -6.48 -10.73 -3.26
C PHE A 150 -5.00 -11.10 -3.45
N MET A 151 -4.35 -11.65 -2.41
CA MET A 151 -2.97 -12.13 -2.54
C MET A 151 -2.84 -13.29 -3.56
N ALA A 152 -3.90 -14.05 -3.84
CA ALA A 152 -3.88 -15.12 -4.82
C ALA A 152 -3.70 -14.63 -6.27
N SER A 153 -3.93 -13.34 -6.53
CA SER A 153 -3.71 -12.71 -7.85
C SER A 153 -2.24 -12.44 -8.16
N PHE A 154 -1.34 -12.67 -7.20
CA PHE A 154 0.09 -12.41 -7.34
C PHE A 154 0.91 -13.70 -7.36
N GLN A 155 1.97 -13.71 -8.15
CA GLN A 155 3.09 -14.61 -7.90
C GLN A 155 3.89 -14.11 -6.68
N THR A 156 4.59 -15.03 -6.01
CA THR A 156 5.31 -14.70 -4.77
C THR A 156 6.28 -13.52 -4.94
N SER A 157 7.06 -13.49 -6.03
CA SER A 157 8.01 -12.40 -6.30
C SER A 157 7.33 -11.06 -6.51
N GLN A 158 6.19 -11.04 -7.15
CA GLN A 158 5.39 -9.84 -7.39
C GLN A 158 4.79 -9.31 -6.10
N LEU A 159 4.25 -10.20 -5.25
CA LEU A 159 3.71 -9.85 -3.95
C LEU A 159 4.79 -9.30 -3.02
N GLN A 160 6.01 -9.86 -3.04
CA GLN A 160 7.13 -9.38 -2.24
C GLN A 160 7.59 -7.96 -2.62
N CYS A 161 7.30 -7.51 -3.84
CA CYS A 161 7.59 -6.16 -4.32
C CYS A 161 6.35 -5.24 -4.27
N ALA A 162 5.17 -5.76 -3.95
CA ALA A 162 3.93 -4.98 -3.90
C ALA A 162 4.03 -3.88 -2.83
N MET A 163 3.60 -2.68 -3.20
CA MET A 163 3.77 -1.47 -2.38
C MET A 163 2.77 -1.45 -1.23
N ASN A 164 3.20 -1.94 -0.06
CA ASN A 164 2.40 -1.94 1.16
C ASN A 164 2.44 -0.56 1.82
N GLU A 165 1.42 0.23 1.59
CA GLU A 165 1.27 1.56 2.18
C GLU A 165 0.07 1.63 3.12
N LEU A 166 0.16 2.48 4.13
CA LEU A 166 -0.96 2.81 5.03
C LEU A 166 -1.68 4.06 4.56
N SER A 167 -0.92 5.03 4.07
CA SER A 167 -1.39 6.31 3.53
C SER A 167 -0.71 6.59 2.19
N ASN A 168 -1.34 7.43 1.38
CA ASN A 168 -0.75 7.99 0.18
C ASN A 168 -1.34 9.39 -0.13
N HIS A 169 -1.01 9.93 -1.30
CA HIS A 169 -1.40 11.27 -1.71
C HIS A 169 -2.88 11.43 -2.12
N ASP A 170 -3.64 10.33 -2.22
CA ASP A 170 -5.07 10.34 -2.60
C ASP A 170 -5.98 10.03 -1.41
N HIS A 171 -5.53 9.16 -0.49
CA HIS A 171 -6.35 8.67 0.60
C HIS A 171 -6.17 9.49 1.88
N SER A 172 -7.12 9.42 2.79
CA SER A 172 -6.92 9.98 4.13
C SER A 172 -5.74 9.28 4.82
N ARG A 173 -5.03 10.01 5.68
CA ARG A 173 -3.94 9.45 6.46
C ARG A 173 -4.45 8.34 7.37
N PHE A 174 -3.70 7.24 7.49
CA PHE A 174 -4.15 6.12 8.33
C PHE A 174 -4.37 6.55 9.78
N LEU A 175 -3.50 7.41 10.32
CA LEU A 175 -3.67 7.94 11.66
C LEU A 175 -5.01 8.69 11.81
N THR A 176 -5.43 9.48 10.83
CA THR A 176 -6.74 10.13 10.80
C THR A 176 -7.87 9.10 10.80
N ARG A 177 -7.78 8.03 10.00
CA ARG A 177 -8.82 6.99 9.98
C ARG A 177 -9.06 6.33 11.33
N THR A 178 -8.07 6.36 12.24
CA THR A 178 -8.22 5.79 13.59
C THR A 178 -9.20 6.56 14.48
N ASN A 179 -9.56 7.79 14.13
CA ASN A 179 -10.52 8.59 14.92
C ASN A 179 -12.00 8.30 14.58
N GLY A 180 -12.27 7.54 13.51
CA GLY A 180 -13.63 7.17 13.11
C GLY A 180 -14.47 8.31 12.55
N THR A 181 -13.87 9.45 12.23
CA THR A 181 -14.60 10.61 11.67
C THR A 181 -14.86 10.41 10.19
N VAL A 182 -16.14 10.28 9.83
CA VAL A 182 -16.58 10.20 8.42
C VAL A 182 -16.68 11.61 7.85
N GLY A 183 -16.00 11.85 6.72
CA GLY A 183 -16.08 13.09 5.97
C GLY A 183 -14.74 13.59 5.46
N ARG A 184 -14.75 14.81 4.97
CA ARG A 184 -13.61 15.44 4.28
C ARG A 184 -13.34 16.84 4.87
N VAL A 185 -12.23 17.43 4.48
CA VAL A 185 -11.81 18.76 4.96
C VAL A 185 -12.88 19.83 4.70
N GLU A 186 -13.61 19.75 3.58
CA GLU A 186 -14.67 20.70 3.23
C GLU A 186 -15.85 20.66 4.20
N THR A 187 -16.10 19.52 4.84
CA THR A 187 -17.23 19.33 5.76
C THR A 187 -16.87 19.52 7.22
N HIS A 188 -15.63 19.19 7.61
CA HIS A 188 -15.22 19.15 9.03
C HIS A 188 -14.08 20.13 9.37
N GLY A 189 -13.42 20.71 8.36
CA GLY A 189 -12.19 21.47 8.57
C GLY A 189 -10.99 20.55 8.87
N SER A 190 -9.81 21.10 8.66
CA SER A 190 -8.55 20.37 8.74
C SER A 190 -8.21 19.87 10.16
N GLU A 191 -8.64 20.60 11.20
CA GLU A 191 -8.37 20.23 12.60
C GLU A 191 -9.07 18.93 13.02
N ALA A 192 -10.23 18.61 12.45
CA ALA A 192 -10.96 17.41 12.78
C ALA A 192 -10.20 16.12 12.41
N ALA A 193 -9.27 16.19 11.47
CA ALA A 193 -8.41 15.05 11.10
C ALA A 193 -7.44 14.63 12.22
N GLU A 194 -7.14 15.52 13.16
CA GLU A 194 -6.19 15.29 14.24
C GLU A 194 -6.88 14.94 15.57
N TYR A 195 -8.15 15.29 15.71
CA TYR A 195 -8.86 15.08 16.97
C TYR A 195 -9.24 13.62 17.19
N GLY A 196 -8.88 13.07 18.35
CA GLY A 196 -9.28 11.72 18.76
C GLY A 196 -8.57 10.59 18.03
N VAL A 197 -7.43 10.84 17.38
CA VAL A 197 -6.63 9.80 16.73
C VAL A 197 -6.05 8.81 17.75
N ASN A 198 -5.91 7.54 17.33
CA ASN A 198 -5.39 6.47 18.19
C ASN A 198 -4.02 5.98 17.69
N PHE A 199 -2.97 6.39 18.40
CA PHE A 199 -1.59 5.98 18.11
C PHE A 199 -1.32 4.49 18.38
N GLY A 200 -2.11 3.84 19.24
CA GLY A 200 -2.01 2.40 19.47
C GLY A 200 -2.39 1.62 18.22
N ILE A 201 -3.57 1.91 17.66
CA ILE A 201 -4.05 1.32 16.40
C ILE A 201 -3.07 1.63 15.25
N PHE A 202 -2.55 2.86 15.19
CA PHE A 202 -1.58 3.21 14.15
C PHE A 202 -0.28 2.39 14.28
N ARG A 203 0.24 2.20 15.49
CA ARG A 203 1.41 1.34 15.71
C ARG A 203 1.13 -0.12 15.34
N GLU A 204 -0.06 -0.65 15.59
CA GLU A 204 -0.45 -1.98 15.10
C GLU A 204 -0.42 -2.07 13.57
N ALA A 205 -0.93 -1.04 12.88
CA ALA A 205 -0.87 -0.98 11.42
C ALA A 205 0.56 -0.98 10.89
N VAL A 206 1.46 -0.21 11.51
CA VAL A 206 2.88 -0.18 11.15
C VAL A 206 3.57 -1.53 11.41
N VAL A 207 3.22 -2.23 12.51
CA VAL A 207 3.73 -3.60 12.74
C VAL A 207 3.32 -4.51 11.58
N VAL A 208 2.06 -4.47 11.14
CA VAL A 208 1.63 -5.27 9.98
C VAL A 208 2.37 -4.82 8.72
N GLN A 209 2.46 -3.53 8.44
CA GLN A 209 3.16 -2.98 7.27
C GLN A 209 4.59 -3.51 7.17
N MET A 210 5.32 -3.54 8.27
CA MET A 210 6.73 -3.95 8.32
C MET A 210 6.93 -5.48 8.40
N THR A 211 5.87 -6.24 8.60
CA THR A 211 5.98 -7.69 8.79
C THR A 211 5.13 -8.52 7.81
N TRP A 212 4.17 -7.93 7.11
CA TRP A 212 3.37 -8.61 6.08
C TRP A 212 4.17 -8.76 4.78
N PRO A 213 3.88 -9.78 3.91
CA PRO A 213 4.51 -9.88 2.59
C PRO A 213 4.27 -8.64 1.74
N GLY A 214 5.33 -8.05 1.20
CA GLY A 214 5.30 -6.84 0.38
C GLY A 214 6.47 -5.92 0.69
N ALA A 215 6.54 -4.81 -0.01
CA ALA A 215 7.52 -3.74 0.20
C ALA A 215 6.91 -2.64 1.09
N PRO A 216 7.30 -2.54 2.37
CA PRO A 216 6.81 -1.47 3.24
C PRO A 216 7.10 -0.11 2.66
N THR A 217 6.06 0.70 2.49
CA THR A 217 6.15 2.03 1.89
C THR A 217 5.56 3.07 2.83
N VAL A 218 6.40 3.95 3.34
CA VAL A 218 6.01 5.03 4.26
C VAL A 218 5.67 6.27 3.45
N TYR A 219 4.43 6.74 3.54
CA TYR A 219 4.06 8.05 3.03
C TYR A 219 4.64 9.11 3.96
N TYR A 220 5.34 10.10 3.40
CA TYR A 220 6.03 11.11 4.21
C TYR A 220 5.12 11.70 5.28
N GLY A 221 5.64 11.83 6.50
CA GLY A 221 4.92 12.40 7.63
C GLY A 221 4.10 11.39 8.43
N ASP A 222 3.80 10.19 7.92
CA ASP A 222 3.17 9.14 8.73
C ASP A 222 4.05 8.81 9.94
N GLU A 223 5.37 8.72 9.72
CA GLU A 223 6.36 8.50 10.78
C GLU A 223 6.45 9.65 11.78
N ALA A 224 5.99 10.84 11.39
CA ALA A 224 6.02 12.05 12.23
C ALA A 224 4.66 12.39 12.86
N GLY A 225 3.64 11.56 12.64
CA GLY A 225 2.29 11.76 13.19
C GLY A 225 1.43 12.74 12.41
N VAL A 226 1.72 12.99 11.13
CA VAL A 226 0.90 13.87 10.29
C VAL A 226 -0.45 13.25 10.04
N CYS A 227 -1.51 14.02 10.30
CA CYS A 227 -2.89 13.70 9.99
C CYS A 227 -3.36 14.42 8.72
N GLY A 228 -4.51 14.01 8.18
CA GLY A 228 -5.17 14.66 7.06
C GLY A 228 -6.28 13.79 6.49
N PHE A 229 -7.40 14.41 6.13
CA PHE A 229 -8.42 13.77 5.31
C PHE A 229 -7.86 13.50 3.90
N THR A 230 -8.65 12.90 3.02
CA THR A 230 -8.24 12.63 1.63
C THR A 230 -7.75 13.91 0.91
N ASP A 231 -7.13 13.74 -0.25
CA ASP A 231 -6.62 14.88 -1.06
C ASP A 231 -7.61 16.05 -1.10
N PRO A 232 -7.16 17.32 -0.87
CA PRO A 232 -5.75 17.76 -0.71
C PRO A 232 -5.23 17.77 0.73
N ASP A 233 -6.04 17.50 1.76
CA ASP A 233 -5.68 17.69 3.17
C ASP A 233 -4.59 16.71 3.66
N ASN A 234 -4.49 15.52 3.07
CA ASN A 234 -3.42 14.55 3.36
C ASN A 234 -2.01 15.02 2.95
N ARG A 235 -1.91 16.05 2.09
CA ARG A 235 -0.65 16.60 1.56
C ARG A 235 -0.10 17.76 2.39
N ARG A 236 -0.32 17.74 3.70
CA ARG A 236 0.20 18.74 4.63
C ARG A 236 1.73 18.75 4.63
N THR A 237 2.31 19.88 4.97
CA THR A 237 3.77 20.01 5.09
C THR A 237 4.33 19.11 6.18
N TYR A 238 5.55 18.62 5.97
CA TYR A 238 6.26 17.87 7.01
C TYR A 238 6.56 18.76 8.22
N PRO A 239 6.32 18.30 9.46
CA PRO A 239 6.39 19.13 10.67
C PRO A 239 7.84 19.26 11.19
N TRP A 240 8.75 19.83 10.39
CA TRP A 240 10.16 19.98 10.74
C TRP A 240 10.38 20.60 12.11
N GLY A 241 11.10 19.88 13.00
CA GLY A 241 11.39 20.28 14.38
C GLY A 241 10.20 20.16 15.33
N LYS A 242 9.09 19.54 14.89
CA LYS A 242 7.89 19.27 15.67
C LYS A 242 7.36 17.84 15.46
N GLU A 243 8.23 16.95 14.97
CA GLU A 243 7.91 15.55 14.74
C GLU A 243 7.53 14.86 16.05
N ASP A 244 6.61 13.90 16.00
CA ASP A 244 6.46 12.94 17.09
C ASP A 244 7.69 12.03 17.12
N VAL A 245 8.65 12.37 17.97
CA VAL A 245 9.94 11.67 18.06
C VAL A 245 9.78 10.20 18.49
N VAL A 246 8.77 9.90 19.31
CA VAL A 246 8.49 8.53 19.73
C VAL A 246 8.02 7.70 18.54
N LEU A 247 7.19 8.29 17.69
CA LEU A 247 6.70 7.62 16.48
C LEU A 247 7.81 7.47 15.41
N VAL A 248 8.67 8.49 15.26
CA VAL A 248 9.87 8.42 14.39
C VAL A 248 10.79 7.28 14.84
N ASP A 249 11.08 7.19 16.13
CA ASP A 249 11.95 6.13 16.67
C ASP A 249 11.30 4.75 16.52
N PHE A 250 9.99 4.66 16.71
CA PHE A 250 9.23 3.42 16.46
C PHE A 250 9.35 2.96 15.00
N HIS A 251 9.15 3.86 14.03
CA HIS A 251 9.31 3.51 12.62
C HIS A 251 10.75 3.09 12.31
N ARG A 252 11.75 3.77 12.90
CA ARG A 252 13.16 3.41 12.73
C ARG A 252 13.45 1.99 13.25
N ASP A 253 12.92 1.64 14.42
CA ASP A 253 13.07 0.29 14.98
C ASP A 253 12.35 -0.77 14.14
N MET A 254 11.13 -0.50 13.69
CA MET A 254 10.38 -1.42 12.84
C MET A 254 11.06 -1.62 11.46
N ILE A 255 11.57 -0.56 10.86
CA ILE A 255 12.35 -0.64 9.62
C ILE A 255 13.63 -1.46 9.83
N ARG A 256 14.32 -1.28 10.95
CA ARG A 256 15.52 -2.07 11.32
C ARG A 256 15.14 -3.55 11.45
N ILE A 257 14.07 -3.88 12.21
CA ILE A 257 13.58 -5.26 12.36
C ILE A 257 13.27 -5.86 10.99
N HIS A 258 12.57 -5.14 10.11
CA HIS A 258 12.30 -5.62 8.75
C HIS A 258 13.58 -5.88 7.95
N LYS A 259 14.52 -4.93 7.94
CA LYS A 259 15.73 -5.01 7.11
C LYS A 259 16.72 -6.07 7.57
N GLU A 260 16.84 -6.29 8.88
CA GLU A 260 17.78 -7.26 9.47
C GLU A 260 17.27 -8.71 9.39
N ASN A 261 15.98 -8.93 9.12
CA ASN A 261 15.36 -10.25 9.16
C ASN A 261 14.83 -10.69 7.79
N GLU A 262 15.54 -11.63 7.17
CA GLU A 262 15.20 -12.14 5.84
C GLU A 262 13.79 -12.73 5.78
N ALA A 263 13.35 -13.45 6.83
CA ALA A 263 12.01 -14.03 6.86
C ALA A 263 10.89 -12.99 6.81
N LEU A 264 11.12 -11.74 7.26
CA LEU A 264 10.16 -10.65 7.12
C LEU A 264 10.14 -10.06 5.71
N ARG A 265 11.26 -10.12 4.99
CA ARG A 265 11.36 -9.62 3.61
C ARG A 265 10.85 -10.64 2.59
N THR A 266 11.30 -11.87 2.66
CA THR A 266 11.07 -12.88 1.62
C THR A 266 10.49 -14.20 2.14
N GLY A 267 10.28 -14.33 3.45
CA GLY A 267 9.75 -15.55 4.07
C GLY A 267 8.28 -15.80 3.77
N SER A 268 7.87 -17.03 4.04
CA SER A 268 6.48 -17.46 3.93
C SER A 268 5.60 -16.81 4.99
N LEU A 269 4.32 -16.68 4.69
CA LEU A 269 3.26 -16.25 5.59
C LEU A 269 2.39 -17.45 5.98
N LYS A 270 2.04 -17.54 7.26
CA LYS A 270 1.02 -18.47 7.75
C LYS A 270 0.09 -17.74 8.71
N LEU A 271 -1.20 -17.68 8.37
CA LEU A 271 -2.22 -17.25 9.32
C LEU A 271 -2.37 -18.30 10.42
N LEU A 272 -2.29 -17.85 11.65
CA LEU A 272 -2.48 -18.66 12.85
C LEU A 272 -3.84 -18.30 13.40
N GLN A 273 -4.76 -19.23 13.44
CA GLN A 273 -6.18 -19.03 13.78
C GLN A 273 -6.45 -17.79 14.66
N GLY A 274 -7.04 -16.77 14.06
CA GLY A 274 -7.44 -15.54 14.76
C GLY A 274 -8.74 -15.72 15.54
N GLU A 275 -9.14 -14.68 16.24
CA GLU A 275 -10.45 -14.52 16.88
C GLU A 275 -10.83 -13.05 16.80
N LYS A 276 -12.07 -12.70 17.16
CA LYS A 276 -12.50 -11.31 17.10
C LYS A 276 -11.47 -10.38 17.77
N ASP A 277 -11.07 -9.32 17.08
CA ASP A 277 -10.08 -8.31 17.47
C ASP A 277 -8.63 -8.83 17.61
N ILE A 278 -8.38 -10.13 17.42
CA ILE A 278 -7.05 -10.73 17.54
C ILE A 278 -6.59 -11.25 16.18
N LEU A 279 -5.60 -10.60 15.60
CA LEU A 279 -4.90 -11.10 14.42
C LEU A 279 -3.60 -11.77 14.84
N CYS A 280 -3.38 -13.00 14.36
CA CYS A 280 -2.16 -13.74 14.64
C CYS A 280 -1.63 -14.39 13.37
N TYR A 281 -0.36 -14.18 13.05
CA TYR A 281 0.29 -14.83 11.92
C TYR A 281 1.77 -15.09 12.16
N GLY A 282 2.33 -15.99 11.37
CA GLY A 282 3.75 -16.29 11.35
C GLY A 282 4.42 -15.85 10.06
N ARG A 283 5.64 -15.34 10.17
CA ARG A 283 6.57 -15.15 9.05
C ARG A 283 7.76 -16.06 9.28
N PHE A 284 8.14 -16.83 8.26
CA PHE A 284 9.17 -17.83 8.46
C PHE A 284 9.91 -18.20 7.17
N ASN A 285 11.14 -18.62 7.35
CA ASN A 285 11.96 -19.32 6.37
C ASN A 285 12.66 -20.50 7.06
N ARG A 286 13.69 -21.05 6.47
CA ARG A 286 14.42 -22.20 7.04
C ARG A 286 15.18 -21.87 8.33
N THR A 287 15.53 -20.62 8.56
CA THR A 287 16.44 -20.18 9.65
C THR A 287 15.78 -19.27 10.67
N GLN A 288 14.70 -18.59 10.30
CA GLN A 288 14.04 -17.59 11.13
C GLN A 288 12.53 -17.85 11.17
N GLN A 289 11.93 -17.70 12.37
CA GLN A 289 10.48 -17.82 12.59
C GLN A 289 10.03 -16.65 13.46
N PHE A 290 9.01 -15.92 13.02
CA PHE A 290 8.39 -14.82 13.74
C PHE A 290 6.92 -15.11 13.97
N VAL A 291 6.44 -14.74 15.13
CA VAL A 291 5.01 -14.68 15.44
C VAL A 291 4.63 -13.23 15.67
N VAL A 292 3.64 -12.77 14.94
CA VAL A 292 3.06 -11.43 15.09
C VAL A 292 1.66 -11.58 15.65
N ILE A 293 1.36 -10.82 16.69
CA ILE A 293 0.08 -10.84 17.38
C ILE A 293 -0.38 -9.41 17.59
N LEU A 294 -1.57 -9.10 17.09
CA LEU A 294 -2.26 -7.84 17.32
C LEU A 294 -3.48 -8.08 18.20
N ASN A 295 -3.72 -7.16 19.11
CA ASN A 295 -4.93 -7.09 19.92
C ASN A 295 -5.60 -5.75 19.75
N ASN A 296 -6.50 -5.64 18.79
CA ASN A 296 -7.26 -4.42 18.46
C ASN A 296 -8.49 -4.23 19.37
N SER A 297 -8.50 -4.85 20.54
CA SER A 297 -9.53 -4.65 21.56
C SER A 297 -9.04 -3.79 22.71
N ASP A 298 -9.96 -3.19 23.46
CA ASP A 298 -9.66 -2.41 24.66
C ASP A 298 -9.37 -3.30 25.90
N GLU A 299 -9.38 -4.62 25.72
CA GLU A 299 -9.22 -5.59 26.81
C GLU A 299 -7.90 -6.36 26.71
N LYS A 300 -7.34 -6.74 27.85
CA LYS A 300 -6.26 -7.72 27.90
C LYS A 300 -6.79 -9.10 27.53
N LYS A 301 -6.18 -9.74 26.55
CA LYS A 301 -6.52 -11.09 26.11
C LYS A 301 -5.40 -12.05 26.43
N GLU A 302 -5.75 -13.21 26.99
CA GLU A 302 -4.86 -14.34 27.07
C GLU A 302 -5.10 -15.25 25.86
N ILE A 303 -4.05 -15.48 25.07
CA ILE A 303 -4.15 -16.26 23.84
C ILE A 303 -3.14 -17.40 23.84
N THR A 304 -3.59 -18.54 23.35
CA THR A 304 -2.75 -19.71 23.10
C THR A 304 -2.81 -20.06 21.62
N LYS A 305 -1.67 -20.15 20.95
CA LYS A 305 -1.59 -20.46 19.52
C LYS A 305 -0.62 -21.60 19.24
N GLU A 306 -1.01 -22.46 18.31
CA GLU A 306 -0.15 -23.51 17.81
C GLU A 306 0.85 -22.95 16.78
N VAL A 307 2.13 -23.00 17.08
CA VAL A 307 3.19 -22.41 16.24
C VAL A 307 4.08 -23.44 15.54
N TRP A 308 3.81 -24.74 15.73
CA TRP A 308 4.57 -25.79 15.05
C TRP A 308 4.48 -25.71 13.52
N SER A 309 3.36 -25.22 13.00
CA SER A 309 3.12 -25.08 11.55
C SER A 309 4.01 -24.06 10.84
N ILE A 310 4.74 -23.23 11.58
CA ILE A 310 5.75 -22.29 11.08
C ILE A 310 7.18 -22.73 11.45
N GLY A 311 7.35 -23.98 11.87
CA GLY A 311 8.66 -24.58 12.15
C GLY A 311 9.22 -24.30 13.54
N ILE A 312 8.44 -23.74 14.46
CA ILE A 312 8.88 -23.52 15.84
C ILE A 312 8.81 -24.85 16.63
N PRO A 313 9.95 -25.35 17.13
CA PRO A 313 9.99 -26.62 17.84
C PRO A 313 9.38 -26.50 19.25
N LYS A 314 8.92 -27.64 19.76
CA LYS A 314 8.41 -27.73 21.13
C LYS A 314 9.49 -27.34 22.14
N ASN A 315 9.13 -26.59 23.17
CA ASN A 315 9.99 -26.11 24.24
C ASN A 315 11.16 -25.21 23.80
N CYS A 316 11.04 -24.51 22.65
CA CYS A 316 12.02 -23.49 22.30
C CYS A 316 11.81 -22.21 23.12
N LYS A 317 12.89 -21.45 23.30
CA LYS A 317 12.80 -20.09 23.84
C LYS A 317 12.43 -19.13 22.70
N MET A 318 11.42 -18.32 22.92
CA MET A 318 11.07 -17.20 22.03
C MET A 318 11.54 -15.89 22.67
N GLU A 319 12.05 -15.01 21.85
CA GLU A 319 12.46 -13.66 22.24
C GLU A 319 11.43 -12.66 21.70
N ARG A 320 11.04 -11.74 22.57
CA ARG A 320 10.14 -10.65 22.17
C ARG A 320 10.96 -9.52 21.57
N LEU A 321 10.72 -9.14 20.31
CA LEU A 321 11.43 -8.08 19.64
C LEU A 321 10.85 -6.70 19.91
N ILE A 322 9.52 -6.61 20.00
CA ILE A 322 8.84 -5.35 20.23
C ILE A 322 7.47 -5.60 20.86
N ILE A 323 7.00 -4.66 21.65
CA ILE A 323 5.61 -4.58 22.10
C ILE A 323 5.12 -3.14 21.94
N THR A 324 3.89 -2.98 21.48
CA THR A 324 3.22 -1.68 21.33
C THR A 324 2.00 -1.59 22.23
N THR A 325 1.68 -0.39 22.67
CA THR A 325 0.47 -0.06 23.43
C THR A 325 -0.05 1.29 22.97
N GLU A 326 -1.19 1.71 23.45
CA GLU A 326 -1.71 3.06 23.22
C GLU A 326 -0.73 4.15 23.72
N ALA A 327 -0.07 3.91 24.85
CA ALA A 327 0.84 4.86 25.47
C ALA A 327 2.24 4.94 24.81
N GLY A 328 2.61 3.94 23.99
CA GLY A 328 3.92 3.91 23.36
C GLY A 328 4.34 2.52 22.92
N TYR A 329 5.65 2.30 22.83
CA TYR A 329 6.24 1.03 22.50
C TYR A 329 7.48 0.74 23.34
N SER A 330 7.90 -0.51 23.38
CA SER A 330 9.16 -0.93 24.00
C SER A 330 9.85 -1.92 23.07
N PRO A 331 11.01 -1.57 22.49
CA PRO A 331 11.93 -2.54 21.91
C PRO A 331 12.53 -3.37 23.02
N VAL A 332 13.02 -4.57 22.70
CA VAL A 332 13.73 -5.46 23.62
C VAL A 332 15.22 -5.28 23.48
#